data_ee5f956d9c3e05d863826cff0bf9e302
#
_entry.id   ee5f956d9c3e05d863826cff0bf9e302
#
_cell.length_a   1.000
_cell.length_b   1.000
_cell.length_c   1.000
_cell.angle_alpha   90.00
_cell.angle_beta   90.00
_cell.angle_gamma   90.00
#
_symmetry.space_group_name_H-M   'P 1'
#
loop_
_entity.id
_entity.type
_entity.pdbx_description
1 polymer ?
#
loop_
_entity_poly.entity_id
_entity_poly.type
_entity_poly.pdbx_seq_one_letter_code
_entity_poly.pdbx_strand_id
1 'polypeptide(L)'
;VLEHALFSAGVAYRVYGGLRFFERQEIKHALAYLRLLASDEDDGALMRVINFPARGIGNRSLEQLQDAAKANSTSLWQAAKEKAGGGKSKSIADFVALIESMRSATANLPLPEIIEHVIEHSGLTPHYRNERDGTDRLENLGELVNAASAFVSDEQQEDTSLTAFLAHAALEAGDNQAEAGTDALQLMTVHSAKGLEFHSVFISGLEEGLFPHENSLSEADGREEERRLMYVALTRARRRLYLSLAQNRMLHGKTRYHIASGFFEEIPAALMKRIGSRFRNQSSRFGSQSAGPRVAGPRAAVTQPSTVGWQADTPWRIGQNVTHPKFGAGVIVNAEGGGMDARVQVNFHRNGTKWLALEYAKLAPA
;
A
#
# COMPACT_ATOMS: atom_id res chain seq x y z
N VAL A 1 5.74 0.07 3.96
CA VAL A 1 6.03 1.50 4.23
C VAL A 1 7.01 1.67 5.41
N LEU A 2 6.72 1.14 6.63
CA LEU A 2 7.62 1.33 7.77
C LEU A 2 8.98 0.64 7.59
N GLU A 3 8.98 -0.60 7.12
CA GLU A 3 10.22 -1.34 6.84
C GLU A 3 11.09 -0.59 5.85
N HIS A 4 10.52 -0.16 4.72
CA HIS A 4 11.22 0.63 3.71
C HIS A 4 11.78 1.95 4.27
N ALA A 5 10.99 2.69 5.04
CA ALA A 5 11.43 3.94 5.64
C ALA A 5 12.60 3.75 6.64
N LEU A 6 12.58 2.67 7.43
CA LEU A 6 13.65 2.34 8.36
C LEU A 6 14.92 1.90 7.62
N PHE A 7 14.75 1.11 6.56
CA PHE A 7 15.85 0.71 5.69
C PHE A 7 16.54 1.93 5.07
N SER A 8 15.77 2.80 4.40
CA SER A 8 16.30 4.03 3.78
C SER A 8 16.96 4.98 4.78
N ALA A 9 16.48 4.98 6.04
CA ALA A 9 17.07 5.77 7.11
C ALA A 9 18.30 5.09 7.79
N GLY A 10 18.68 3.89 7.37
CA GLY A 10 19.77 3.12 8.01
C GLY A 10 19.48 2.71 9.46
N VAL A 11 18.20 2.66 9.85
CA VAL A 11 17.79 2.28 11.22
C VAL A 11 17.63 0.77 11.30
N ALA A 12 18.42 0.13 12.16
CA ALA A 12 18.32 -1.31 12.39
C ALA A 12 16.94 -1.68 12.97
N TYR A 13 16.27 -2.68 12.38
CA TYR A 13 14.97 -3.14 12.83
C TYR A 13 14.83 -4.66 12.77
N ARG A 14 13.81 -5.18 13.47
CA ARG A 14 13.38 -6.60 13.42
C ARG A 14 11.86 -6.68 13.29
N VAL A 15 11.40 -7.61 12.46
CA VAL A 15 9.97 -7.93 12.31
C VAL A 15 9.65 -9.18 13.11
N TYR A 16 8.62 -9.10 13.96
CA TYR A 16 8.14 -10.20 14.77
C TYR A 16 6.71 -10.60 14.35
N GLY A 17 6.49 -11.90 14.26
CA GLY A 17 5.16 -12.45 13.96
C GLY A 17 4.81 -12.51 12.47
N GLY A 18 5.77 -12.33 11.58
CA GLY A 18 5.56 -12.46 10.13
C GLY A 18 6.85 -12.48 9.34
N LEU A 19 6.73 -12.78 8.06
CA LEU A 19 7.81 -12.63 7.09
C LEU A 19 8.02 -11.15 6.76
N ARG A 20 9.27 -10.76 6.51
CA ARG A 20 9.59 -9.44 5.95
C ARG A 20 8.85 -9.24 4.63
N PHE A 21 8.61 -7.99 4.26
CA PHE A 21 7.82 -7.66 3.09
C PHE A 21 8.29 -8.39 1.83
N PHE A 22 9.57 -8.28 1.49
CA PHE A 22 10.15 -8.94 0.31
C PHE A 22 10.35 -10.47 0.45
N GLU A 23 10.14 -11.02 1.64
CA GLU A 23 10.18 -12.47 1.88
C GLU A 23 8.83 -13.16 1.71
N ARG A 24 7.74 -12.39 1.67
CA ARG A 24 6.38 -12.90 1.49
C ARG A 24 6.26 -13.60 0.15
N GLN A 25 5.49 -14.68 0.13
CA GLN A 25 5.41 -15.55 -1.05
C GLN A 25 4.84 -14.82 -2.28
N GLU A 26 3.78 -14.06 -2.11
CA GLU A 26 3.16 -13.26 -3.18
C GLU A 26 4.12 -12.23 -3.75
N ILE A 27 4.93 -11.59 -2.89
CA ILE A 27 5.95 -10.63 -3.32
C ILE A 27 7.08 -11.34 -4.09
N LYS A 28 7.56 -12.47 -3.58
CA LYS A 28 8.56 -13.30 -4.30
C LYS A 28 8.07 -13.76 -5.67
N HIS A 29 6.78 -14.05 -5.81
CA HIS A 29 6.20 -14.40 -7.11
C HIS A 29 6.17 -13.18 -8.05
N ALA A 30 5.70 -12.03 -7.59
CA ALA A 30 5.69 -10.80 -8.39
C ALA A 30 7.11 -10.40 -8.82
N LEU A 31 8.07 -10.40 -7.89
CA LEU A 31 9.47 -10.12 -8.19
C LEU A 31 10.07 -11.10 -9.20
N ALA A 32 9.71 -12.39 -9.14
CA ALA A 32 10.20 -13.37 -10.12
C ALA A 32 9.66 -13.09 -11.54
N TYR A 33 8.40 -12.66 -11.69
CA TYR A 33 7.91 -12.17 -12.98
C TYR A 33 8.68 -10.93 -13.47
N LEU A 34 8.89 -9.94 -12.58
CA LEU A 34 9.65 -8.74 -12.91
C LEU A 34 11.09 -9.05 -13.31
N ARG A 35 11.74 -10.00 -12.62
CA ARG A 35 13.10 -10.46 -12.97
C ARG A 35 13.14 -11.10 -14.34
N LEU A 36 12.13 -11.89 -14.70
CA LEU A 36 12.02 -12.45 -16.06
C LEU A 36 11.80 -11.38 -17.12
N LEU A 37 11.10 -10.28 -16.80
CA LEU A 37 10.99 -9.15 -17.73
C LEU A 37 12.33 -8.44 -17.93
N ALA A 38 13.14 -8.35 -16.87
CA ALA A 38 14.43 -7.67 -16.89
C ALA A 38 15.56 -8.52 -17.49
N SER A 39 15.51 -9.86 -17.39
CA SER A 39 16.60 -10.75 -17.81
C SER A 39 16.10 -12.09 -18.31
N ASP A 40 16.66 -12.55 -19.42
CA ASP A 40 16.45 -13.89 -20.00
C ASP A 40 17.30 -14.97 -19.32
N GLU A 41 18.25 -14.57 -18.48
CA GLU A 41 19.22 -15.47 -17.85
C GLU A 41 18.83 -15.87 -16.43
N ASP A 42 17.68 -15.41 -15.93
CA ASP A 42 17.24 -15.71 -14.55
C ASP A 42 16.45 -17.02 -14.47
N ASP A 43 17.17 -18.12 -14.49
CA ASP A 43 16.61 -19.47 -14.38
C ASP A 43 15.84 -19.67 -13.06
N GLY A 44 16.30 -19.05 -11.98
CA GLY A 44 15.63 -19.12 -10.68
C GLY A 44 14.25 -18.45 -10.68
N ALA A 45 14.15 -17.28 -11.32
CA ALA A 45 12.89 -16.59 -11.50
C ALA A 45 11.94 -17.40 -12.39
N LEU A 46 12.45 -17.95 -13.51
CA LEU A 46 11.64 -18.79 -14.39
C LEU A 46 11.07 -19.99 -13.66
N MET A 47 11.92 -20.76 -12.97
CA MET A 47 11.49 -21.95 -12.23
C MET A 47 10.42 -21.64 -11.19
N ARG A 48 10.45 -20.46 -10.60
CA ARG A 48 9.47 -20.04 -9.61
C ARG A 48 8.09 -19.78 -10.20
N VAL A 49 8.00 -19.25 -11.41
CA VAL A 49 6.72 -18.74 -11.96
C VAL A 49 6.22 -19.42 -13.21
N ILE A 50 7.00 -20.29 -13.85
CA ILE A 50 6.60 -20.97 -15.10
C ILE A 50 5.27 -21.74 -14.95
N ASN A 51 5.05 -22.35 -13.78
CA ASN A 51 3.77 -23.02 -13.45
C ASN A 51 3.06 -22.37 -12.25
N PHE A 52 3.31 -21.11 -11.98
CA PHE A 52 2.62 -20.36 -10.94
C PHE A 52 2.10 -19.02 -11.48
N PRO A 53 0.78 -18.78 -11.44
CA PRO A 53 -0.30 -19.71 -11.10
C PRO A 53 -0.31 -20.98 -11.97
N ALA A 54 -1.01 -22.04 -11.56
CA ALA A 54 -1.00 -23.33 -12.25
C ALA A 54 -1.38 -23.21 -13.73
N ARG A 55 -0.49 -23.69 -14.65
CA ARG A 55 -0.64 -23.64 -16.11
C ARG A 55 -0.57 -25.00 -16.78
N GLY A 56 -0.58 -26.08 -15.99
CA GLY A 56 -0.45 -27.44 -16.53
C GLY A 56 0.96 -27.80 -16.97
N ILE A 57 1.98 -27.07 -16.50
CA ILE A 57 3.40 -27.38 -16.75
C ILE A 57 3.90 -28.21 -15.56
N GLY A 58 3.87 -29.53 -15.73
CA GLY A 58 4.30 -30.48 -14.69
C GLY A 58 5.82 -30.70 -14.64
N ASN A 59 6.28 -31.41 -13.60
CA ASN A 59 7.69 -31.66 -13.33
C ASN A 59 8.42 -32.27 -14.52
N ARG A 60 7.80 -33.23 -15.24
CA ARG A 60 8.40 -33.83 -16.44
C ARG A 60 8.73 -32.81 -17.53
N SER A 61 7.89 -31.80 -17.70
CA SER A 61 8.12 -30.70 -18.66
C SER A 61 9.27 -29.82 -18.23
N LEU A 62 9.39 -29.58 -16.91
CA LEU A 62 10.49 -28.80 -16.32
C LEU A 62 11.81 -29.53 -16.43
N GLU A 63 11.85 -30.82 -16.12
CA GLU A 63 13.05 -31.70 -16.32
C GLU A 63 13.53 -31.65 -17.77
N GLN A 64 12.59 -31.80 -18.72
CA GLN A 64 12.93 -31.72 -20.15
C GLN A 64 13.46 -30.33 -20.57
N LEU A 65 13.00 -29.23 -19.95
CA LEU A 65 13.55 -27.91 -20.20
C LEU A 65 14.95 -27.77 -19.63
N GLN A 66 15.19 -28.27 -18.41
CA GLN A 66 16.51 -28.29 -17.77
C GLN A 66 17.52 -29.13 -18.56
N ASP A 67 17.11 -30.29 -19.02
CA ASP A 67 17.97 -31.17 -19.86
C ASP A 67 18.32 -30.48 -21.19
N ALA A 68 17.35 -29.84 -21.85
CA ALA A 68 17.57 -29.12 -23.09
C ALA A 68 18.49 -27.90 -22.89
N ALA A 69 18.26 -27.09 -21.85
CA ALA A 69 19.10 -25.95 -21.52
C ALA A 69 20.54 -26.38 -21.23
N LYS A 70 20.72 -27.47 -20.47
CA LYS A 70 22.03 -28.03 -20.14
C LYS A 70 22.75 -28.58 -21.38
N ALA A 71 22.02 -29.30 -22.24
CA ALA A 71 22.60 -29.90 -23.48
C ALA A 71 23.07 -28.81 -24.45
N ASN A 72 22.35 -27.70 -24.54
CA ASN A 72 22.65 -26.59 -25.45
C ASN A 72 23.50 -25.47 -24.80
N SER A 73 23.81 -25.59 -23.50
CA SER A 73 24.47 -24.51 -22.72
C SER A 73 23.78 -23.16 -22.86
N THR A 74 22.45 -23.15 -22.77
CA THR A 74 21.58 -21.97 -22.85
C THR A 74 20.80 -21.78 -21.56
N SER A 75 20.14 -20.61 -21.38
CA SER A 75 19.21 -20.39 -20.26
C SER A 75 17.95 -21.23 -20.41
N LEU A 76 17.25 -21.45 -19.30
CA LEU A 76 15.94 -22.12 -19.31
C LEU A 76 14.91 -21.35 -20.15
N TRP A 77 15.03 -20.03 -20.19
CA TRP A 77 14.16 -19.18 -21.00
C TRP A 77 14.37 -19.44 -22.50
N GLN A 78 15.64 -19.54 -22.95
CA GLN A 78 15.94 -19.87 -24.32
C GLN A 78 15.43 -21.26 -24.70
N ALA A 79 15.64 -22.25 -23.84
CA ALA A 79 15.11 -23.61 -24.04
C ALA A 79 13.56 -23.62 -24.09
N ALA A 80 12.89 -22.75 -23.29
CA ALA A 80 11.44 -22.62 -23.32
C ALA A 80 10.96 -22.02 -24.66
N LYS A 81 11.64 -20.99 -25.19
CA LYS A 81 11.35 -20.41 -26.51
C LYS A 81 11.50 -21.40 -27.64
N GLU A 82 12.58 -22.20 -27.66
CA GLU A 82 12.82 -23.24 -28.67
C GLU A 82 11.71 -24.30 -28.60
N LYS A 83 11.34 -24.74 -27.39
CA LYS A 83 10.27 -25.72 -27.21
C LYS A 83 8.91 -25.19 -27.61
N ALA A 84 8.63 -23.92 -27.36
CA ALA A 84 7.42 -23.21 -27.79
C ALA A 84 7.32 -23.17 -29.33
N GLY A 85 8.41 -22.79 -30.00
CA GLY A 85 8.51 -22.79 -31.48
C GLY A 85 8.34 -24.16 -32.14
N GLY A 86 8.71 -25.21 -31.45
CA GLY A 86 8.59 -26.60 -31.93
C GLY A 86 7.17 -27.19 -31.83
N GLY A 87 6.19 -26.47 -31.31
CA GLY A 87 4.77 -26.86 -31.21
C GLY A 87 4.48 -28.06 -30.26
N LYS A 88 5.47 -28.54 -29.52
CA LYS A 88 5.37 -29.77 -28.69
C LYS A 88 4.72 -29.56 -27.32
N SER A 89 4.51 -28.33 -26.89
CA SER A 89 3.90 -28.02 -25.59
C SER A 89 3.16 -26.70 -25.62
N LYS A 90 1.84 -26.77 -25.73
CA LYS A 90 0.97 -25.59 -25.73
C LYS A 90 1.15 -24.74 -24.46
N SER A 91 1.19 -25.37 -23.28
CA SER A 91 1.31 -24.64 -22.01
C SER A 91 2.62 -23.84 -21.89
N ILE A 92 3.73 -24.36 -22.43
CA ILE A 92 5.01 -23.63 -22.46
C ILE A 92 4.94 -22.49 -23.48
N ALA A 93 4.32 -22.74 -24.64
CA ALA A 93 4.13 -21.69 -25.65
C ALA A 93 3.26 -20.55 -25.12
N ASP A 94 2.16 -20.86 -24.44
CA ASP A 94 1.27 -19.89 -23.82
C ASP A 94 2.01 -19.06 -22.72
N PHE A 95 2.89 -19.71 -21.93
CA PHE A 95 3.70 -19.01 -20.93
C PHE A 95 4.74 -18.09 -21.57
N VAL A 96 5.45 -18.55 -22.61
CA VAL A 96 6.40 -17.72 -23.35
C VAL A 96 5.69 -16.51 -23.97
N ALA A 97 4.54 -16.73 -24.60
CA ALA A 97 3.73 -15.67 -25.18
C ALA A 97 3.27 -14.63 -24.13
N LEU A 98 2.91 -15.10 -22.93
CA LEU A 98 2.54 -14.25 -21.82
C LEU A 98 3.69 -13.30 -21.41
N ILE A 99 4.89 -13.83 -21.19
CA ILE A 99 6.06 -13.03 -20.79
C ILE A 99 6.45 -12.04 -21.90
N GLU A 100 6.50 -12.46 -23.17
CA GLU A 100 6.83 -11.58 -24.29
C GLU A 100 5.76 -10.48 -24.50
N SER A 101 4.48 -10.79 -24.29
CA SER A 101 3.40 -9.81 -24.31
C SER A 101 3.58 -8.76 -23.19
N MET A 102 3.89 -9.18 -21.97
CA MET A 102 4.15 -8.27 -20.86
C MET A 102 5.39 -7.41 -21.11
N ARG A 103 6.47 -7.95 -21.65
CA ARG A 103 7.67 -7.17 -22.04
C ARG A 103 7.32 -6.08 -23.04
N SER A 104 6.57 -6.45 -24.08
CA SER A 104 6.17 -5.48 -25.11
C SER A 104 5.27 -4.39 -24.56
N ALA A 105 4.32 -4.76 -23.71
CA ALA A 105 3.38 -3.82 -23.12
C ALA A 105 4.05 -2.86 -22.11
N THR A 106 5.09 -3.31 -21.41
CA THR A 106 5.77 -2.54 -20.36
C THR A 106 7.02 -1.79 -20.81
N ALA A 107 7.45 -1.92 -22.08
CA ALA A 107 8.73 -1.40 -22.58
C ALA A 107 8.95 0.11 -22.33
N ASN A 108 7.90 0.90 -22.29
CA ASN A 108 7.95 2.35 -22.11
C ASN A 108 7.14 2.86 -20.90
N LEU A 109 6.75 1.98 -20.01
CA LEU A 109 6.00 2.36 -18.80
C LEU A 109 6.96 2.77 -17.67
N PRO A 110 6.53 3.69 -16.80
CA PRO A 110 7.25 3.97 -15.57
C PRO A 110 7.18 2.78 -14.61
N LEU A 111 8.16 2.64 -13.73
CA LEU A 111 8.33 1.49 -12.86
C LEU A 111 7.05 1.06 -12.09
N PRO A 112 6.27 1.95 -11.45
CA PRO A 112 5.05 1.54 -10.76
C PRO A 112 4.01 0.90 -11.70
N GLU A 113 3.89 1.42 -12.94
CA GLU A 113 2.97 0.89 -13.94
C GLU A 113 3.43 -0.45 -14.50
N ILE A 114 4.75 -0.69 -14.61
CA ILE A 114 5.31 -2.01 -14.96
C ILE A 114 4.87 -3.04 -13.92
N ILE A 115 5.00 -2.72 -12.64
CA ILE A 115 4.65 -3.63 -11.55
C ILE A 115 3.14 -3.88 -11.51
N GLU A 116 2.32 -2.84 -11.64
CA GLU A 116 0.86 -2.96 -11.71
C GLU A 116 0.44 -3.86 -12.89
N HIS A 117 1.01 -3.63 -14.07
CA HIS A 117 0.76 -4.45 -15.27
C HIS A 117 1.10 -5.93 -15.03
N VAL A 118 2.23 -6.22 -14.41
CA VAL A 118 2.64 -7.59 -14.07
C VAL A 118 1.66 -8.24 -13.10
N ILE A 119 1.25 -7.56 -12.05
CA ILE A 119 0.31 -8.07 -11.05
C ILE A 119 -1.04 -8.41 -11.69
N GLU A 120 -1.52 -7.57 -12.61
CA GLU A 120 -2.81 -7.76 -13.27
C GLU A 120 -2.79 -8.88 -14.33
N HIS A 121 -1.71 -8.95 -15.14
CA HIS A 121 -1.68 -9.81 -16.32
C HIS A 121 -0.97 -11.15 -16.12
N SER A 122 -0.15 -11.31 -15.06
CA SER A 122 0.51 -12.59 -14.75
C SER A 122 -0.44 -13.69 -14.26
N GLY A 123 -1.69 -13.34 -13.89
CA GLY A 123 -2.64 -14.23 -13.25
C GLY A 123 -2.52 -14.30 -11.72
N LEU A 124 -1.62 -13.50 -11.11
CA LEU A 124 -1.46 -13.47 -9.64
C LEU A 124 -2.72 -12.98 -8.94
N THR A 125 -3.34 -11.89 -9.44
CA THR A 125 -4.55 -11.32 -8.86
C THR A 125 -5.72 -12.32 -8.77
N PRO A 126 -6.16 -13.00 -9.84
CA PRO A 126 -7.22 -13.99 -9.75
C PRO A 126 -6.82 -15.21 -8.91
N HIS A 127 -5.53 -15.59 -8.91
CA HIS A 127 -5.05 -16.71 -8.08
C HIS A 127 -5.21 -16.40 -6.60
N TYR A 128 -4.63 -15.30 -6.13
CA TYR A 128 -4.68 -14.95 -4.72
C TYR A 128 -6.07 -14.56 -4.24
N ARG A 129 -6.92 -13.97 -5.09
CA ARG A 129 -8.32 -13.66 -4.73
C ARG A 129 -9.11 -14.87 -4.27
N ASN A 130 -8.76 -16.05 -4.73
CA ASN A 130 -9.42 -17.30 -4.37
C ASN A 130 -8.81 -18.01 -3.15
N GLU A 131 -7.72 -17.47 -2.58
CA GLU A 131 -7.12 -18.02 -1.37
C GLU A 131 -7.80 -17.48 -0.09
N ARG A 132 -7.66 -18.22 1.00
CA ARG A 132 -8.25 -17.86 2.29
C ARG A 132 -7.77 -16.49 2.78
N ASP A 133 -6.46 -16.22 2.61
CA ASP A 133 -5.80 -14.96 3.00
C ASP A 133 -5.64 -14.02 1.79
N GLY A 134 -6.54 -14.13 0.81
CA GLY A 134 -6.41 -13.48 -0.49
C GLY A 134 -6.43 -11.97 -0.41
N THR A 135 -7.23 -11.39 0.48
CA THR A 135 -7.29 -9.94 0.69
C THR A 135 -5.94 -9.39 1.13
N ASP A 136 -5.32 -9.98 2.15
CA ASP A 136 -4.04 -9.55 2.69
C ASP A 136 -2.92 -9.68 1.65
N ARG A 137 -2.95 -10.75 0.84
CA ARG A 137 -1.97 -10.97 -0.23
C ARG A 137 -2.11 -9.96 -1.37
N LEU A 138 -3.34 -9.61 -1.74
CA LEU A 138 -3.60 -8.57 -2.74
C LEU A 138 -3.20 -7.18 -2.22
N GLU A 139 -3.43 -6.90 -0.94
CA GLU A 139 -2.94 -5.67 -0.31
C GLU A 139 -1.40 -5.61 -0.34
N ASN A 140 -0.71 -6.72 -0.05
CA ASN A 140 0.75 -6.79 -0.15
C ASN A 140 1.25 -6.54 -1.59
N LEU A 141 0.57 -7.08 -2.60
CA LEU A 141 0.90 -6.79 -4.01
C LEU A 141 0.68 -5.31 -4.35
N GLY A 142 -0.38 -4.68 -3.82
CA GLY A 142 -0.58 -3.24 -3.94
C GLY A 142 0.51 -2.42 -3.24
N GLU A 143 1.02 -2.88 -2.08
CA GLU A 143 2.15 -2.25 -1.39
C GLU A 143 3.47 -2.35 -2.20
N LEU A 144 3.63 -3.36 -3.05
CA LEU A 144 4.79 -3.43 -3.96
C LEU A 144 4.76 -2.28 -4.99
N VAL A 145 3.58 -1.90 -5.48
CA VAL A 145 3.41 -0.72 -6.36
C VAL A 145 3.74 0.57 -5.60
N ASN A 146 3.31 0.67 -4.34
CA ASN A 146 3.63 1.81 -3.48
C ASN A 146 5.13 1.92 -3.20
N ALA A 147 5.81 0.79 -2.94
CA ALA A 147 7.26 0.74 -2.75
C ALA A 147 8.01 1.22 -4.00
N ALA A 148 7.55 0.81 -5.19
CA ALA A 148 8.12 1.29 -6.45
C ALA A 148 7.89 2.80 -6.68
N SER A 149 6.71 3.31 -6.31
CA SER A 149 6.41 4.73 -6.39
C SER A 149 7.29 5.56 -5.45
N ALA A 150 7.53 5.05 -4.23
CA ALA A 150 8.43 5.67 -3.28
C ALA A 150 9.88 5.65 -3.79
N PHE A 151 10.34 4.52 -4.36
CA PHE A 151 11.66 4.38 -4.94
C PHE A 151 11.92 5.38 -6.08
N VAL A 152 10.95 5.58 -6.96
CA VAL A 152 11.05 6.58 -8.06
C VAL A 152 11.02 8.01 -7.53
N SER A 153 10.34 8.26 -6.40
CA SER A 153 10.19 9.60 -5.80
C SER A 153 11.35 9.98 -4.87
N ASP A 154 12.26 9.07 -4.59
CA ASP A 154 13.43 9.32 -3.73
C ASP A 154 14.46 10.16 -4.51
N GLU A 155 14.70 11.38 -4.04
CA GLU A 155 15.68 12.31 -4.64
C GLU A 155 17.13 11.78 -4.64
N GLN A 156 17.42 10.74 -3.85
CA GLN A 156 18.73 10.11 -3.78
C GLN A 156 18.93 9.01 -4.84
N GLN A 157 17.85 8.60 -5.52
CA GLN A 157 17.90 7.57 -6.56
C GLN A 157 18.14 8.20 -7.94
N GLU A 158 19.34 8.00 -8.47
CA GLU A 158 19.69 8.43 -9.83
C GLU A 158 19.12 7.50 -10.91
N ASP A 159 19.02 6.19 -10.61
CA ASP A 159 18.49 5.16 -11.51
C ASP A 159 17.16 4.62 -10.99
N THR A 160 16.07 4.93 -11.67
CA THR A 160 14.71 4.49 -11.36
C THR A 160 14.25 3.32 -12.25
N SER A 161 15.20 2.61 -12.87
CA SER A 161 14.90 1.45 -13.73
C SER A 161 14.37 0.26 -12.94
N LEU A 162 13.73 -0.67 -13.65
CA LEU A 162 13.30 -1.95 -13.08
C LEU A 162 14.48 -2.73 -12.49
N THR A 163 15.63 -2.72 -13.14
CA THR A 163 16.84 -3.42 -12.68
C THR A 163 17.35 -2.84 -11.36
N ALA A 164 17.39 -1.51 -11.24
CA ALA A 164 17.80 -0.84 -10.00
C ALA A 164 16.83 -1.15 -8.85
N PHE A 165 15.52 -1.14 -9.11
CA PHE A 165 14.52 -1.53 -8.11
C PHE A 165 14.66 -2.99 -7.66
N LEU A 166 14.92 -3.92 -8.59
CA LEU A 166 15.12 -5.33 -8.26
C LEU A 166 16.39 -5.54 -7.41
N ALA A 167 17.47 -4.80 -7.69
CA ALA A 167 18.67 -4.81 -6.87
C ALA A 167 18.38 -4.25 -5.46
N HIS A 168 17.66 -3.15 -5.36
CA HIS A 168 17.22 -2.58 -4.09
C HIS A 168 16.36 -3.57 -3.28
N ALA A 169 15.36 -4.19 -3.91
CA ALA A 169 14.51 -5.21 -3.27
C ALA A 169 15.32 -6.42 -2.78
N ALA A 170 16.35 -6.83 -3.51
CA ALA A 170 17.23 -7.93 -3.11
C ALA A 170 18.09 -7.56 -1.89
N LEU A 171 18.57 -6.33 -1.80
CA LEU A 171 19.30 -5.81 -0.63
C LEU A 171 18.38 -5.74 0.59
N GLU A 172 17.16 -5.21 0.45
CA GLU A 172 16.18 -5.21 1.54
C GLU A 172 15.81 -6.61 2.03
N ALA A 173 15.73 -7.59 1.11
CA ALA A 173 15.45 -8.98 1.46
C ALA A 173 16.62 -9.64 2.23
N GLY A 174 17.86 -9.23 1.97
CA GLY A 174 19.08 -9.92 2.44
C GLY A 174 19.63 -9.43 3.78
N ASP A 175 19.77 -8.12 3.98
CA ASP A 175 20.86 -7.60 4.82
C ASP A 175 20.51 -6.95 6.16
N ASN A 176 19.26 -6.67 6.51
CA ASN A 176 18.99 -5.75 7.64
C ASN A 176 18.24 -6.32 8.85
N GLN A 177 18.28 -7.62 9.08
CA GLN A 177 18.00 -8.09 10.44
C GLN A 177 19.25 -7.84 11.30
N ALA A 178 19.10 -6.93 12.25
CA ALA A 178 20.06 -6.81 13.32
C ALA A 178 20.29 -8.20 13.96
N GLU A 179 21.54 -8.62 14.08
CA GLU A 179 21.92 -9.88 14.72
C GLU A 179 21.31 -9.99 16.12
N ALA A 180 21.07 -11.22 16.58
CA ALA A 180 20.52 -11.46 17.91
C ALA A 180 21.43 -10.80 18.96
N GLY A 181 20.86 -9.80 19.70
CA GLY A 181 21.59 -9.05 20.72
C GLY A 181 21.95 -7.60 20.33
N THR A 182 21.81 -7.19 19.07
CA THR A 182 21.96 -5.79 18.68
C THR A 182 20.73 -4.95 19.07
N ASP A 183 20.96 -3.70 19.45
CA ASP A 183 19.88 -2.72 19.68
C ASP A 183 19.20 -2.38 18.35
N ALA A 184 17.91 -2.72 18.25
CA ALA A 184 17.14 -2.60 17.02
C ALA A 184 15.67 -2.29 17.31
N LEU A 185 15.06 -1.48 16.45
CA LEU A 185 13.64 -1.18 16.52
C LEU A 185 12.83 -2.46 16.22
N GLN A 186 11.78 -2.70 17.01
CA GLN A 186 10.96 -3.89 16.86
C GLN A 186 9.64 -3.54 16.18
N LEU A 187 9.39 -4.14 15.02
CA LEU A 187 8.13 -4.06 14.29
C LEU A 187 7.31 -5.31 14.55
N MET A 188 6.06 -5.13 14.96
CA MET A 188 5.16 -6.26 15.22
C MET A 188 3.70 -5.86 15.14
N THR A 189 2.83 -6.85 14.95
CA THR A 189 1.39 -6.65 15.10
C THR A 189 1.02 -6.56 16.57
N VAL A 190 -0.16 -6.00 16.87
CA VAL A 190 -0.67 -5.93 18.26
C VAL A 190 -0.82 -7.33 18.86
N HIS A 191 -1.23 -8.32 18.05
CA HIS A 191 -1.35 -9.70 18.50
C HIS A 191 0.01 -10.29 18.92
N SER A 192 1.05 -10.04 18.14
CA SER A 192 2.41 -10.50 18.45
C SER A 192 3.01 -9.80 19.67
N ALA A 193 2.52 -8.60 20.01
CA ALA A 193 2.96 -7.82 21.16
C ALA A 193 2.33 -8.29 22.48
N LYS A 194 1.35 -9.22 22.46
CA LYS A 194 0.69 -9.71 23.67
C LYS A 194 1.70 -10.39 24.58
N GLY A 195 1.76 -9.94 25.84
CA GLY A 195 2.71 -10.46 26.85
C GLY A 195 4.08 -9.80 26.84
N LEU A 196 4.40 -8.98 25.84
CA LEU A 196 5.65 -8.21 25.79
C LEU A 196 5.42 -6.81 26.36
N GLU A 197 6.52 -6.14 26.77
CA GLU A 197 6.49 -4.75 27.23
C GLU A 197 7.75 -4.02 26.79
N PHE A 198 7.59 -2.75 26.41
CA PHE A 198 8.66 -1.94 25.87
C PHE A 198 8.76 -0.59 26.59
N HIS A 199 9.95 -0.02 26.66
CA HIS A 199 10.16 1.32 27.24
C HIS A 199 9.35 2.38 26.48
N SER A 200 9.37 2.33 25.15
CA SER A 200 8.65 3.24 24.26
C SER A 200 7.90 2.43 23.21
N VAL A 201 6.64 2.78 22.96
CA VAL A 201 5.78 2.15 21.94
C VAL A 201 5.23 3.20 21.01
N PHE A 202 5.27 2.91 19.72
CA PHE A 202 4.66 3.69 18.65
C PHE A 202 3.53 2.87 18.05
N ILE A 203 2.29 3.33 18.19
CA ILE A 203 1.13 2.74 17.54
C ILE A 203 0.81 3.60 16.31
N SER A 204 0.97 3.01 15.13
CA SER A 204 0.71 3.66 13.86
C SER A 204 -0.59 3.16 13.22
N GLY A 205 -1.14 3.95 12.30
CA GLY A 205 -2.34 3.56 11.57
C GLY A 205 -3.64 3.70 12.37
N LEU A 206 -3.68 4.61 13.35
CA LEU A 206 -4.90 4.89 14.12
C LEU A 206 -5.91 5.70 13.29
N GLU A 207 -6.47 5.03 12.29
CA GLU A 207 -7.38 5.59 11.29
C GLU A 207 -8.57 4.65 11.14
N GLU A 208 -9.78 5.22 10.96
CA GLU A 208 -10.97 4.40 10.66
C GLU A 208 -10.75 3.57 9.39
N GLY A 209 -11.01 2.28 9.49
CA GLY A 209 -10.77 1.30 8.42
C GLY A 209 -9.43 0.56 8.51
N LEU A 210 -8.46 1.11 9.29
CA LEU A 210 -7.19 0.42 9.57
C LEU A 210 -7.10 -0.06 11.01
N PHE A 211 -7.41 0.82 11.97
CA PHE A 211 -7.51 0.47 13.38
C PHE A 211 -8.52 1.39 14.07
N PRO A 212 -9.78 0.95 14.22
CA PRO A 212 -10.35 -0.40 13.98
C PRO A 212 -10.35 -0.80 12.52
N HIS A 213 -10.12 -2.11 12.25
CA HIS A 213 -10.05 -2.65 10.90
C HIS A 213 -11.44 -2.76 10.26
N GLU A 214 -11.56 -2.41 8.96
CA GLU A 214 -12.85 -2.37 8.25
C GLU A 214 -13.57 -3.73 8.27
N ASN A 215 -12.85 -4.82 8.09
CA ASN A 215 -13.43 -6.16 8.10
C ASN A 215 -14.01 -6.54 9.47
N SER A 216 -13.32 -6.19 10.56
CA SER A 216 -13.79 -6.44 11.93
C SER A 216 -15.08 -5.67 12.22
N LEU A 217 -15.24 -4.46 11.67
CA LEU A 217 -16.45 -3.64 11.86
C LEU A 217 -17.71 -4.24 11.23
N SER A 218 -17.58 -5.19 10.33
CA SER A 218 -18.71 -5.91 9.72
C SER A 218 -19.29 -7.02 10.62
N GLU A 219 -18.58 -7.43 11.66
CA GLU A 219 -18.97 -8.45 12.62
C GLU A 219 -19.71 -7.82 13.82
N ALA A 220 -20.63 -8.58 14.44
CA ALA A 220 -21.50 -8.06 15.51
C ALA A 220 -20.72 -7.47 16.70
N ASP A 221 -19.62 -8.12 17.10
CA ASP A 221 -18.76 -7.70 18.23
C ASP A 221 -17.39 -7.19 17.78
N GLY A 222 -17.19 -6.98 16.47
CA GLY A 222 -15.87 -6.69 15.90
C GLY A 222 -15.25 -5.40 16.45
N ARG A 223 -16.04 -4.34 16.66
CA ARG A 223 -15.53 -3.09 17.27
C ARG A 223 -15.06 -3.29 18.71
N GLU A 224 -15.72 -4.14 19.49
CA GLU A 224 -15.31 -4.45 20.86
C GLU A 224 -14.01 -5.25 20.90
N GLU A 225 -13.80 -6.14 19.94
CA GLU A 225 -12.56 -6.88 19.83
C GLU A 225 -11.40 -5.95 19.42
N GLU A 226 -11.61 -5.07 18.46
CA GLU A 226 -10.64 -4.02 18.10
C GLU A 226 -10.31 -3.11 19.31
N ARG A 227 -11.30 -2.79 20.14
CA ARG A 227 -11.06 -2.03 21.38
C ARG A 227 -10.21 -2.80 22.38
N ARG A 228 -10.40 -4.13 22.50
CA ARG A 228 -9.54 -4.98 23.34
C ARG A 228 -8.10 -5.02 22.78
N LEU A 229 -7.96 -5.08 21.46
CA LEU A 229 -6.64 -4.97 20.83
C LEU A 229 -5.99 -3.60 21.09
N MET A 230 -6.76 -2.51 21.02
CA MET A 230 -6.26 -1.18 21.38
C MET A 230 -5.80 -1.12 22.85
N TYR A 231 -6.56 -1.69 23.78
CA TYR A 231 -6.13 -1.80 25.18
C TYR A 231 -4.82 -2.58 25.30
N VAL A 232 -4.69 -3.71 24.63
CA VAL A 232 -3.44 -4.48 24.60
C VAL A 232 -2.31 -3.59 24.08
N ALA A 233 -2.47 -2.90 22.96
CA ALA A 233 -1.44 -2.06 22.36
C ALA A 233 -0.98 -0.93 23.31
N LEU A 234 -1.93 -0.22 23.93
CA LEU A 234 -1.64 0.86 24.87
C LEU A 234 -0.82 0.36 26.07
N THR A 235 -1.19 -0.80 26.60
CA THR A 235 -0.55 -1.39 27.79
C THR A 235 0.83 -1.99 27.53
N ARG A 236 1.31 -2.00 26.27
CA ARG A 236 2.70 -2.45 25.97
C ARG A 236 3.74 -1.41 26.35
N ALA A 237 3.33 -0.14 26.49
CA ALA A 237 4.25 0.95 26.82
C ALA A 237 4.52 1.03 28.34
N ARG A 238 5.79 0.89 28.73
CA ARG A 238 6.20 1.04 30.13
C ARG A 238 6.39 2.50 30.55
N ARG A 239 6.82 3.37 29.60
CA ARG A 239 7.13 4.78 29.89
C ARG A 239 6.62 5.78 28.86
N ARG A 240 6.75 5.48 27.56
CA ARG A 240 6.39 6.41 26.49
C ARG A 240 5.49 5.73 25.49
N LEU A 241 4.39 6.38 25.17
CA LEU A 241 3.45 5.94 24.17
C LEU A 241 3.26 7.04 23.14
N TYR A 242 3.43 6.68 21.87
CA TYR A 242 3.21 7.55 20.72
C TYR A 242 2.09 6.96 19.88
N LEU A 243 1.06 7.78 19.62
CA LEU A 243 -0.07 7.42 18.78
C LEU A 243 0.01 8.24 17.51
N SER A 244 -0.03 7.60 16.36
CA SER A 244 0.08 8.31 15.08
C SER A 244 -1.01 7.90 14.10
N LEU A 245 -1.40 8.87 13.28
CA LEU A 245 -2.34 8.70 12.18
C LEU A 245 -1.85 9.49 10.96
N ALA A 246 -2.22 9.05 9.77
CA ALA A 246 -1.99 9.75 8.52
C ALA A 246 -3.32 10.23 7.94
N GLN A 247 -3.43 11.53 7.61
CA GLN A 247 -4.61 12.05 6.94
C GLN A 247 -4.71 11.54 5.49
N ASN A 248 -3.55 11.38 4.86
CA ASN A 248 -3.43 10.91 3.50
C ASN A 248 -2.49 9.70 3.51
N ARG A 249 -2.91 8.65 2.87
CA ARG A 249 -2.12 7.43 2.70
C ARG A 249 -2.21 6.98 1.26
N MET A 250 -1.08 6.61 0.68
CA MET A 250 -1.07 5.94 -0.60
C MET A 250 -1.40 4.47 -0.37
N LEU A 251 -2.52 4.00 -0.94
CA LEU A 251 -2.94 2.60 -0.92
C LEU A 251 -3.23 2.18 -2.36
N HIS A 252 -2.56 1.12 -2.82
CA HIS A 252 -2.69 0.60 -4.20
C HIS A 252 -2.43 1.67 -5.28
N GLY A 253 -1.36 2.46 -5.12
CA GLY A 253 -1.01 3.55 -6.03
C GLY A 253 -1.96 4.77 -6.03
N LYS A 254 -2.98 4.78 -5.16
CA LYS A 254 -3.96 5.88 -5.06
C LYS A 254 -3.90 6.54 -3.69
N THR A 255 -3.87 7.87 -3.67
CA THR A 255 -3.96 8.62 -2.41
C THR A 255 -5.37 8.50 -1.84
N ARG A 256 -5.49 7.95 -0.64
CA ARG A 256 -6.74 7.90 0.13
C ARG A 256 -6.69 8.84 1.31
N TYR A 257 -7.82 9.46 1.62
CA TYR A 257 -7.98 10.32 2.78
C TYR A 257 -8.59 9.52 3.92
N HIS A 258 -7.93 9.57 5.07
CA HIS A 258 -8.35 8.87 6.27
C HIS A 258 -8.77 9.84 7.36
N ILE A 259 -9.67 9.38 8.21
CA ILE A 259 -10.08 10.09 9.43
C ILE A 259 -9.46 9.40 10.64
N ALA A 260 -9.25 10.17 11.70
CA ALA A 260 -8.75 9.64 12.94
C ALA A 260 -9.64 8.52 13.47
N SER A 261 -9.04 7.47 14.01
CA SER A 261 -9.74 6.41 14.73
C SER A 261 -10.60 6.97 15.87
N GLY A 262 -11.83 6.46 16.02
CA GLY A 262 -12.71 6.82 17.13
C GLY A 262 -12.12 6.45 18.50
N PHE A 263 -11.11 5.60 18.55
CA PHE A 263 -10.40 5.29 19.80
C PHE A 263 -9.67 6.51 20.40
N PHE A 264 -9.31 7.51 19.60
CA PHE A 264 -8.77 8.76 20.13
C PHE A 264 -9.80 9.53 21.00
N GLU A 265 -11.08 9.42 20.69
CA GLU A 265 -12.14 10.07 21.47
C GLU A 265 -12.37 9.36 22.83
N GLU A 266 -11.98 8.09 22.93
CA GLU A 266 -12.11 7.31 24.17
C GLU A 266 -10.96 7.57 25.15
N ILE A 267 -9.87 8.23 24.70
CA ILE A 267 -8.74 8.61 25.55
C ILE A 267 -8.97 10.01 26.11
N PRO A 268 -8.95 10.22 27.45
CA PRO A 268 -9.12 11.54 28.02
C PRO A 268 -8.08 12.54 27.49
N ALA A 269 -8.55 13.68 26.97
CA ALA A 269 -7.69 14.69 26.34
C ALA A 269 -6.57 15.22 27.27
N ALA A 270 -6.81 15.22 28.58
CA ALA A 270 -5.82 15.62 29.59
C ALA A 270 -4.59 14.69 29.66
N LEU A 271 -4.74 13.44 29.21
CA LEU A 271 -3.65 12.44 29.17
C LEU A 271 -2.86 12.50 27.85
N MET A 272 -3.30 13.26 26.86
CA MET A 272 -2.69 13.34 25.53
C MET A 272 -1.98 14.67 25.31
N LYS A 273 -0.72 14.60 24.86
CA LYS A 273 -0.01 15.76 24.32
C LYS A 273 0.02 15.64 22.80
N ARG A 274 -0.69 16.51 22.10
CA ARG A 274 -0.64 16.57 20.64
C ARG A 274 0.68 17.20 20.17
N ILE A 275 1.37 16.49 19.28
CA ILE A 275 2.63 16.90 18.65
C ILE A 275 2.36 17.05 17.15
N GLY A 276 2.74 18.14 16.52
CA GLY A 276 2.52 18.42 15.10
C GLY A 276 1.64 19.63 14.85
N SER A 277 1.48 19.99 13.56
CA SER A 277 0.64 21.13 13.16
C SER A 277 -0.80 20.88 13.62
N ARG A 278 -1.37 21.85 14.30
CA ARG A 278 -2.77 21.80 14.75
C ARG A 278 -3.65 21.45 13.56
N PHE A 279 -4.40 20.35 13.64
CA PHE A 279 -5.63 20.21 12.89
C PHE A 279 -6.43 21.49 13.11
N ARG A 280 -6.53 22.31 12.09
CA ARG A 280 -7.29 23.56 12.19
C ARG A 280 -8.76 23.18 12.11
N ASN A 281 -9.35 22.76 13.23
CA ASN A 281 -10.78 22.76 13.38
C ASN A 281 -11.20 24.23 13.21
N GLN A 282 -11.68 24.56 12.02
CA GLN A 282 -12.34 25.84 11.75
C GLN A 282 -13.79 25.83 12.30
N SER A 283 -13.96 25.37 13.52
CA SER A 283 -15.25 25.53 14.21
C SER A 283 -15.05 26.41 15.44
N SER A 284 -14.80 27.68 15.24
CA SER A 284 -15.16 28.75 16.13
C SER A 284 -14.39 30.04 15.79
N ARG A 285 -14.90 30.83 14.86
CA ARG A 285 -14.74 32.29 14.81
C ARG A 285 -15.76 32.90 13.85
N PHE A 286 -17.04 32.85 14.26
CA PHE A 286 -17.93 33.97 13.99
C PHE A 286 -17.95 34.82 15.27
N GLY A 287 -17.30 35.96 15.22
CA GLY A 287 -17.31 36.91 16.31
C GLY A 287 -16.21 37.97 16.14
N SER A 288 -16.64 39.12 15.67
CA SER A 288 -16.05 40.44 15.86
C SER A 288 -15.00 40.95 14.88
N GLN A 289 -15.43 41.97 14.21
CA GLN A 289 -14.74 42.92 13.34
C GLN A 289 -13.55 43.63 14.00
N SER A 290 -12.48 43.84 13.26
CA SER A 290 -11.89 45.21 13.18
C SER A 290 -10.86 45.22 12.02
N ALA A 291 -11.03 46.22 11.19
CA ALA A 291 -10.24 46.53 10.03
C ALA A 291 -8.88 47.13 10.39
N GLY A 292 -7.82 46.79 9.66
CA GLY A 292 -6.56 47.51 9.60
C GLY A 292 -5.77 47.10 8.36
N PRO A 293 -5.26 48.01 7.56
CA PRO A 293 -4.63 47.69 6.28
C PRO A 293 -3.22 47.14 6.47
N ARG A 294 -2.92 45.97 5.84
CA ARG A 294 -1.55 45.41 5.75
C ARG A 294 -1.05 45.44 4.34
N VAL A 295 0.09 46.09 4.21
CA VAL A 295 0.94 46.26 3.05
C VAL A 295 1.33 44.90 2.46
N ALA A 296 1.18 44.76 1.15
CA ALA A 296 1.55 43.56 0.37
C ALA A 296 3.06 43.54 0.11
N GLY A 297 3.72 42.47 0.59
CA GLY A 297 5.06 42.08 0.13
C GLY A 297 4.92 40.83 -0.78
N PRO A 298 5.79 40.61 -1.76
CA PRO A 298 5.66 39.52 -2.72
C PRO A 298 5.98 38.18 -2.05
N ARG A 299 4.98 37.30 -2.01
CA ARG A 299 5.17 35.89 -1.61
C ARG A 299 5.53 35.07 -2.84
N ALA A 300 6.67 34.37 -2.77
CA ALA A 300 7.04 33.32 -3.70
C ALA A 300 5.91 32.28 -3.76
N ALA A 301 5.51 31.95 -5.00
CA ALA A 301 4.51 30.93 -5.28
C ALA A 301 5.13 29.56 -4.99
N VAL A 302 4.68 28.93 -3.90
CA VAL A 302 4.88 27.48 -3.70
C VAL A 302 3.89 26.79 -4.62
N THR A 303 4.40 26.19 -5.68
CA THR A 303 3.65 25.31 -6.60
C THR A 303 3.12 24.11 -5.80
N GLN A 304 1.82 24.08 -5.61
CA GLN A 304 1.12 22.89 -5.09
C GLN A 304 1.11 21.82 -6.18
N PRO A 305 1.34 20.53 -5.87
CA PRO A 305 1.19 19.47 -6.85
C PRO A 305 -0.26 19.44 -7.33
N SER A 306 -0.43 19.50 -8.63
CA SER A 306 -1.70 19.43 -9.33
C SER A 306 -2.37 18.08 -9.07
N THR A 307 -3.45 18.09 -8.30
CA THR A 307 -4.40 16.98 -8.23
C THR A 307 -5.07 16.86 -9.60
N VAL A 308 -4.73 15.80 -10.31
CA VAL A 308 -5.36 15.45 -11.58
C VAL A 308 -6.83 15.14 -11.32
N GLY A 309 -7.72 15.99 -11.82
CA GLY A 309 -8.90 15.63 -12.54
C GLY A 309 -10.18 15.29 -11.83
N TRP A 310 -10.76 16.17 -11.03
CA TRP A 310 -12.21 16.29 -11.02
C TRP A 310 -12.57 17.79 -11.13
N GLN A 311 -12.91 18.20 -12.35
CA GLN A 311 -13.46 19.52 -12.66
C GLN A 311 -14.98 19.40 -12.79
N ALA A 312 -15.67 19.25 -11.67
CA ALA A 312 -17.09 19.55 -11.64
C ALA A 312 -17.27 20.93 -11.04
N ASP A 313 -18.22 21.68 -11.55
CA ASP A 313 -18.75 22.93 -10.96
C ASP A 313 -19.44 22.67 -9.59
N THR A 314 -18.72 22.07 -8.67
CA THR A 314 -19.23 21.74 -7.34
C THR A 314 -18.38 22.41 -6.28
N PRO A 315 -19.00 22.93 -5.22
CA PRO A 315 -18.27 23.59 -4.13
C PRO A 315 -17.46 22.63 -3.26
N TRP A 316 -17.48 21.32 -3.58
CA TRP A 316 -16.91 20.26 -2.75
C TRP A 316 -15.58 19.75 -3.30
N ARG A 317 -14.62 19.46 -2.41
CA ARG A 317 -13.28 18.95 -2.76
C ARG A 317 -13.01 17.64 -2.02
N ILE A 318 -12.30 16.73 -2.68
CA ILE A 318 -11.78 15.53 -2.02
C ILE A 318 -10.83 15.96 -0.89
N GLY A 319 -10.97 15.32 0.28
CA GLY A 319 -10.28 15.70 1.51
C GLY A 319 -10.98 16.80 2.34
N GLN A 320 -12.12 17.32 1.88
CA GLN A 320 -12.88 18.31 2.62
C GLN A 320 -13.73 17.68 3.72
N ASN A 321 -13.67 18.28 4.92
CA ASN A 321 -14.55 17.91 6.02
C ASN A 321 -15.96 18.43 5.77
N VAL A 322 -16.95 17.57 6.00
CA VAL A 322 -18.36 17.84 5.78
C VAL A 322 -19.20 17.30 6.94
N THR A 323 -20.38 17.86 7.10
CA THR A 323 -21.38 17.38 8.06
C THR A 323 -22.67 17.01 7.32
N HIS A 324 -23.25 15.87 7.66
CA HIS A 324 -24.55 15.43 7.12
C HIS A 324 -25.56 15.26 8.26
N PRO A 325 -26.81 15.76 8.14
CA PRO A 325 -27.79 15.72 9.25
C PRO A 325 -28.06 14.32 9.82
N LYS A 326 -28.02 13.29 8.97
CA LYS A 326 -28.29 11.90 9.37
C LYS A 326 -27.04 11.10 9.72
N PHE A 327 -25.90 11.40 9.07
CA PHE A 327 -24.68 10.58 9.18
C PHE A 327 -23.59 11.24 10.01
N GLY A 328 -23.75 12.52 10.38
CA GLY A 328 -22.79 13.27 11.19
C GLY A 328 -21.59 13.78 10.38
N ALA A 329 -20.48 14.01 11.09
CA ALA A 329 -19.24 14.50 10.49
C ALA A 329 -18.56 13.42 9.65
N GLY A 330 -17.96 13.83 8.54
CA GLY A 330 -17.23 12.95 7.62
C GLY A 330 -16.25 13.71 6.74
N VAL A 331 -15.51 12.99 5.92
CA VAL A 331 -14.56 13.52 4.93
C VAL A 331 -14.92 13.01 3.55
N ILE A 332 -14.89 13.89 2.56
CA ILE A 332 -15.07 13.49 1.16
C ILE A 332 -13.81 12.73 0.72
N VAL A 333 -13.96 11.45 0.39
CA VAL A 333 -12.84 10.56 0.02
C VAL A 333 -12.76 10.29 -1.47
N ASN A 334 -13.89 10.45 -2.20
CA ASN A 334 -13.94 10.28 -3.64
C ASN A 334 -15.08 11.12 -4.23
N ALA A 335 -15.04 11.35 -5.56
CA ALA A 335 -16.06 12.08 -6.28
C ALA A 335 -16.16 11.57 -7.72
N GLU A 336 -17.38 11.43 -8.23
CA GLU A 336 -17.67 10.95 -9.58
C GLU A 336 -18.78 11.77 -10.23
N GLY A 337 -18.77 11.80 -11.57
CA GLY A 337 -19.78 12.51 -12.37
C GLY A 337 -19.59 14.02 -12.39
N GLY A 338 -20.51 14.73 -13.03
CA GLY A 338 -20.50 16.19 -13.16
C GLY A 338 -21.92 16.74 -13.28
N GLY A 339 -22.15 18.01 -12.93
CA GLY A 339 -23.46 18.63 -12.99
C GLY A 339 -24.49 17.93 -12.07
N MET A 340 -25.67 17.59 -12.61
CA MET A 340 -26.77 16.98 -11.85
C MET A 340 -26.47 15.51 -11.44
N ASP A 341 -25.60 14.81 -12.14
CA ASP A 341 -25.21 13.42 -11.83
C ASP A 341 -23.99 13.33 -10.88
N ALA A 342 -23.52 14.46 -10.39
CA ALA A 342 -22.38 14.49 -9.49
C ALA A 342 -22.68 13.80 -8.17
N ARG A 343 -21.80 12.89 -7.76
CA ARG A 343 -21.89 12.19 -6.47
C ARG A 343 -20.54 12.20 -5.77
N VAL A 344 -20.58 12.25 -4.47
CA VAL A 344 -19.41 12.22 -3.61
C VAL A 344 -19.48 11.01 -2.69
N GLN A 345 -18.34 10.40 -2.48
CA GLN A 345 -18.17 9.36 -1.47
C GLN A 345 -17.65 10.02 -0.20
N VAL A 346 -18.43 9.92 0.87
CA VAL A 346 -18.08 10.50 2.18
C VAL A 346 -17.84 9.38 3.17
N ASN A 347 -16.69 9.43 3.84
CA ASN A 347 -16.41 8.56 4.98
C ASN A 347 -16.87 9.26 6.26
N PHE A 348 -17.92 8.74 6.90
CA PHE A 348 -18.51 9.27 8.13
C PHE A 348 -17.96 8.55 9.35
N HIS A 349 -17.55 9.30 10.39
CA HIS A 349 -16.92 8.78 11.61
C HIS A 349 -17.65 7.59 12.27
N ARG A 350 -19.00 7.58 12.25
CA ARG A 350 -19.82 6.56 12.91
C ARG A 350 -20.61 5.67 11.96
N ASN A 351 -20.67 6.02 10.68
CA ASN A 351 -21.58 5.40 9.72
C ASN A 351 -20.86 4.83 8.49
N GLY A 352 -19.53 4.79 8.52
CA GLY A 352 -18.70 4.28 7.42
C GLY A 352 -18.83 5.07 6.12
N THR A 353 -18.34 4.50 5.04
CA THR A 353 -18.28 5.16 3.74
C THR A 353 -19.61 5.05 3.00
N LYS A 354 -20.11 6.17 2.46
CA LYS A 354 -21.38 6.23 1.71
C LYS A 354 -21.26 7.11 0.47
N TRP A 355 -21.84 6.67 -0.62
CA TRP A 355 -22.04 7.48 -1.81
C TRP A 355 -23.30 8.36 -1.65
N LEU A 356 -23.14 9.65 -1.89
CA LEU A 356 -24.21 10.64 -1.83
C LEU A 356 -24.30 11.37 -3.15
N ALA A 357 -25.47 11.38 -3.78
CA ALA A 357 -25.74 12.24 -4.93
C ALA A 357 -25.84 13.69 -4.45
N LEU A 358 -25.06 14.60 -5.04
CA LEU A 358 -24.94 15.99 -4.56
C LEU A 358 -26.25 16.75 -4.61
N GLU A 359 -27.12 16.42 -5.54
CA GLU A 359 -28.48 17.00 -5.66
C GLU A 359 -29.32 16.82 -4.39
N TYR A 360 -29.16 15.66 -3.71
CA TYR A 360 -29.94 15.30 -2.52
C TYR A 360 -29.10 15.30 -1.23
N ALA A 361 -27.81 15.39 -1.36
CA ALA A 361 -26.88 15.39 -0.23
C ALA A 361 -26.92 16.71 0.52
N LYS A 362 -27.60 16.73 1.66
CA LYS A 362 -27.61 17.89 2.57
C LYS A 362 -26.27 18.02 3.30
N LEU A 363 -25.17 18.14 2.53
CA LEU A 363 -23.83 18.34 3.08
C LEU A 363 -23.62 19.81 3.45
N ALA A 364 -23.03 20.05 4.60
CA ALA A 364 -22.53 21.34 5.01
C ALA A 364 -21.03 21.25 5.26
N PRO A 365 -20.23 22.31 5.01
CA PRO A 365 -18.84 22.35 5.45
C PRO A 365 -18.77 22.17 6.97
N ALA A 366 -17.84 21.33 7.45
CA ALA A 366 -17.63 21.10 8.88
C ALA A 366 -16.67 22.13 9.48
#